data_47c6e31fe0ea1af898c01f80c9fe7f10
#
_entry.id   47c6e31fe0ea1af898c01f80c9fe7f10
#
_cell.length_a   1.000
_cell.length_b   1.000
_cell.length_c   1.000
_cell.angle_alpha   90.00
_cell.angle_beta   90.00
_cell.angle_gamma   90.00
#
_symmetry.space_group_name_H-M   'P 1'
#
loop_
_entity.id
_entity.type
_entity.pdbx_description
1 polymer ?
#
loop_
_entity_poly.entity_id
_entity_poly.type
_entity_poly.pdbx_seq_one_letter_code
_entity_poly.pdbx_strand_id
1 'polypeptide(L)'
;AIVHVYNSTSYAQRQQVFKKSKEDILKIAVEGAKLLKELTEEAGEKYRFEYSPESFTGTEPEYALEVCNAVLDVWQPTADRKAIINLPSTVELSMPHVYASQVEYMSKNLKYRDNVVLSLHPHNDRGCGVADAELAVLAGAQRIECCLFGNGERTGNVDAITLAMNMYSHGVDPHLDFIDMPKICEIYERVTRMHVYERTPYAGALVFAAFSGSHQDAIAKGMTWRKEKQLHDWTCPYIPIDPHDIGRT
;
A
#
# COMPACT_ATOMS: atom_id res chain seq x y z
N ALA A 1 -10.82 -7.13 16.02
CA ALA A 1 -10.81 -5.93 15.14
C ALA A 1 -9.48 -5.16 15.29
N ILE A 2 -9.19 -4.24 14.35
CA ILE A 2 -8.09 -3.27 14.45
C ILE A 2 -8.72 -1.92 14.81
N VAL A 3 -8.16 -1.25 15.82
CA VAL A 3 -8.54 0.12 16.19
C VAL A 3 -7.36 1.03 15.87
N HIS A 4 -7.60 2.03 15.04
CA HIS A 4 -6.60 2.91 14.47
C HIS A 4 -6.69 4.30 15.10
N VAL A 5 -5.56 4.78 15.61
CA VAL A 5 -5.39 6.16 16.08
C VAL A 5 -4.25 6.82 15.29
N TYR A 6 -4.41 8.10 14.96
CA TYR A 6 -3.41 8.86 14.23
C TYR A 6 -3.42 10.33 14.63
N ASN A 7 -2.32 10.98 14.42
CA ASN A 7 -2.21 12.43 14.46
C ASN A 7 -1.08 12.88 13.53
N SER A 8 -1.22 14.07 12.96
CA SER A 8 -0.20 14.61 12.07
C SER A 8 1.06 15.00 12.83
N THR A 9 2.21 14.60 12.30
CA THR A 9 3.53 14.81 12.89
C THR A 9 4.44 15.70 12.04
N SER A 10 4.03 16.04 10.79
CA SER A 10 4.85 16.79 9.84
C SER A 10 5.21 18.19 10.31
N TYR A 11 6.33 18.70 9.82
CA TYR A 11 6.76 20.08 10.06
C TYR A 11 5.66 21.08 9.70
N ALA A 12 5.06 20.95 8.52
CA ALA A 12 4.02 21.88 8.06
C ALA A 12 2.81 21.89 8.99
N GLN A 13 2.32 20.71 9.40
CA GLN A 13 1.17 20.60 10.30
C GLN A 13 1.47 21.18 11.69
N ARG A 14 2.64 20.88 12.23
CA ARG A 14 3.07 21.44 13.53
C ARG A 14 3.11 22.96 13.51
N GLN A 15 3.66 23.56 12.44
CA GLN A 15 3.88 25.02 12.35
C GLN A 15 2.62 25.78 11.92
N GLN A 16 1.90 25.26 10.95
CA GLN A 16 0.82 26.02 10.29
C GLN A 16 -0.55 25.73 10.88
N VAL A 17 -0.82 24.49 11.29
CA VAL A 17 -2.14 24.03 11.73
C VAL A 17 -2.21 23.99 13.25
N PHE A 18 -1.41 23.13 13.88
CA PHE A 18 -1.47 22.96 15.34
C PHE A 18 -0.80 24.10 16.11
N LYS A 19 0.23 24.72 15.52
CA LYS A 19 1.08 25.72 16.17
C LYS A 19 1.64 25.21 17.51
N LYS A 20 2.15 23.97 17.48
CA LYS A 20 2.61 23.22 18.64
C LYS A 20 4.04 22.73 18.46
N SER A 21 4.73 22.54 19.57
CA SER A 21 6.06 21.95 19.63
C SER A 21 6.04 20.45 19.30
N LYS A 22 7.22 19.85 19.05
CA LYS A 22 7.36 18.40 18.90
C LYS A 22 6.87 17.65 20.14
N GLU A 23 7.19 18.15 21.32
CA GLU A 23 6.79 17.58 22.61
C GLU A 23 5.27 17.57 22.79
N ASP A 24 4.59 18.66 22.39
CA ASP A 24 3.13 18.75 22.47
C ASP A 24 2.44 17.75 21.51
N ILE A 25 2.96 17.61 20.30
CA ILE A 25 2.43 16.65 19.30
C ILE A 25 2.69 15.21 19.75
N LEU A 26 3.86 14.90 20.28
CA LEU A 26 4.16 13.58 20.86
C LEU A 26 3.20 13.26 22.03
N LYS A 27 2.92 14.25 22.89
CA LYS A 27 1.96 14.10 23.98
C LYS A 27 0.57 13.73 23.50
N ILE A 28 0.09 14.33 22.40
CA ILE A 28 -1.21 13.98 21.79
C ILE A 28 -1.23 12.49 21.36
N ALA A 29 -0.17 12.02 20.71
CA ALA A 29 -0.06 10.62 20.30
C ALA A 29 -0.09 9.66 21.50
N VAL A 30 0.66 9.98 22.55
CA VAL A 30 0.73 9.16 23.77
C VAL A 30 -0.58 9.15 24.52
N GLU A 31 -1.25 10.29 24.65
CA GLU A 31 -2.57 10.39 25.30
C GLU A 31 -3.63 9.60 24.52
N GLY A 32 -3.64 9.70 23.18
CA GLY A 32 -4.52 8.90 22.33
C GLY A 32 -4.26 7.39 22.47
N ALA A 33 -2.99 6.98 22.52
CA ALA A 33 -2.61 5.58 22.70
C ALA A 33 -3.05 5.03 24.09
N LYS A 34 -2.93 5.83 25.14
CA LYS A 34 -3.41 5.47 26.51
C LYS A 34 -4.92 5.30 26.54
N LEU A 35 -5.65 6.28 26.01
CA LEU A 35 -7.12 6.25 25.97
C LEU A 35 -7.62 5.03 25.18
N LEU A 36 -7.01 4.73 24.03
CA LEU A 36 -7.35 3.55 23.24
C LEU A 36 -7.15 2.26 24.04
N LYS A 37 -6.01 2.14 24.73
CA LYS A 37 -5.71 0.98 25.57
C LYS A 37 -6.75 0.82 26.69
N GLU A 38 -7.04 1.88 27.43
CA GLU A 38 -8.04 1.91 28.52
C GLU A 38 -9.43 1.46 28.03
N LEU A 39 -9.96 2.09 26.97
CA LEU A 39 -11.27 1.76 26.43
C LEU A 39 -11.39 0.32 25.91
N THR A 40 -10.32 -0.21 25.31
CA THR A 40 -10.31 -1.61 24.83
C THR A 40 -10.16 -2.64 25.94
N GLU A 41 -9.47 -2.29 27.02
CA GLU A 41 -9.40 -3.13 28.23
C GLU A 41 -10.76 -3.16 28.96
N GLU A 42 -11.45 -2.04 29.07
CA GLU A 42 -12.82 -1.96 29.61
C GLU A 42 -13.84 -2.75 28.78
N ALA A 43 -13.72 -2.75 27.46
CA ALA A 43 -14.58 -3.50 26.56
C ALA A 43 -14.37 -5.02 26.64
N GLY A 44 -13.29 -5.49 27.28
CA GLY A 44 -13.00 -6.92 27.47
C GLY A 44 -12.66 -7.70 26.19
N GLU A 45 -12.48 -7.02 25.07
CA GLU A 45 -12.20 -7.63 23.78
C GLU A 45 -10.72 -7.51 23.42
N LYS A 46 -10.23 -8.47 22.61
CA LYS A 46 -8.86 -8.42 22.07
C LYS A 46 -8.85 -7.61 20.77
N TYR A 47 -8.40 -6.38 20.87
CA TYR A 47 -8.15 -5.52 19.71
C TYR A 47 -6.67 -5.52 19.34
N ARG A 48 -6.39 -5.35 18.06
CA ARG A 48 -5.08 -4.92 17.58
C ARG A 48 -5.07 -3.40 17.49
N PHE A 49 -3.95 -2.81 17.83
CA PHE A 49 -3.77 -1.36 17.76
C PHE A 49 -2.97 -0.99 16.52
N GLU A 50 -3.39 0.09 15.90
CA GLU A 50 -2.70 0.70 14.78
C GLU A 50 -2.45 2.18 15.09
N TYR A 51 -1.24 2.63 14.84
CA TYR A 51 -0.86 4.04 14.92
C TYR A 51 -0.24 4.51 13.62
N SER A 52 -0.65 5.70 13.15
CA SER A 52 -0.04 6.40 12.03
C SER A 52 0.49 7.76 12.45
N PRO A 53 1.80 8.04 12.32
CA PRO A 53 2.33 9.41 12.30
C PRO A 53 1.91 10.05 10.95
N GLU A 54 0.71 10.59 10.88
CA GLU A 54 0.16 11.14 9.63
C GLU A 54 1.10 12.20 9.05
N SER A 55 1.12 12.28 7.71
CA SER A 55 2.10 13.08 6.96
C SER A 55 3.56 12.67 7.26
N PHE A 56 3.78 11.34 7.38
CA PHE A 56 5.11 10.78 7.68
C PHE A 56 6.20 11.27 6.70
N THR A 57 5.89 11.36 5.40
CA THR A 57 6.83 11.84 4.38
C THR A 57 7.25 13.30 4.56
N GLY A 58 6.48 14.10 5.28
CA GLY A 58 6.80 15.48 5.67
C GLY A 58 7.31 15.64 7.11
N THR A 59 7.62 14.51 7.78
CA THR A 59 8.11 14.45 9.15
C THR A 59 9.58 14.07 9.15
N GLU A 60 10.37 14.64 10.03
CA GLU A 60 11.75 14.22 10.23
C GLU A 60 11.78 12.76 10.69
N PRO A 61 12.55 11.86 10.04
CA PRO A 61 12.52 10.42 10.36
C PRO A 61 12.81 10.10 11.82
N GLU A 62 13.74 10.83 12.44
CA GLU A 62 14.12 10.65 13.86
C GLU A 62 12.94 11.01 14.77
N TYR A 63 12.19 12.06 14.43
CA TYR A 63 11.03 12.48 15.21
C TYR A 63 9.85 11.53 15.00
N ALA A 64 9.61 11.04 13.78
CA ALA A 64 8.62 10.01 13.54
C ALA A 64 8.92 8.73 14.35
N LEU A 65 10.18 8.33 14.40
CA LEU A 65 10.65 7.20 15.20
C LEU A 65 10.39 7.43 16.70
N GLU A 66 10.71 8.60 17.21
CA GLU A 66 10.48 8.99 18.61
C GLU A 66 9.00 8.86 18.98
N VAL A 67 8.10 9.41 18.16
CA VAL A 67 6.66 9.37 18.41
C VAL A 67 6.14 7.92 18.35
N CYS A 68 6.52 7.16 17.32
CA CYS A 68 6.11 5.75 17.19
C CYS A 68 6.60 4.92 18.39
N ASN A 69 7.84 5.10 18.82
CA ASN A 69 8.38 4.40 19.96
C ASN A 69 7.67 4.78 21.28
N ALA A 70 7.28 6.04 21.47
CA ALA A 70 6.51 6.48 22.62
C ALA A 70 5.12 5.83 22.67
N VAL A 71 4.45 5.70 21.52
CA VAL A 71 3.18 4.97 21.43
C VAL A 71 3.37 3.48 21.71
N LEU A 72 4.39 2.85 21.15
CA LEU A 72 4.71 1.44 21.38
C LEU A 72 5.05 1.16 22.86
N ASP A 73 5.70 2.09 23.54
CA ASP A 73 5.99 1.97 24.97
C ASP A 73 4.69 1.99 25.84
N VAL A 74 3.61 2.62 25.37
CA VAL A 74 2.27 2.53 26.01
C VAL A 74 1.64 1.16 25.76
N TRP A 75 1.70 0.69 24.52
CA TRP A 75 0.99 -0.54 24.12
C TRP A 75 1.73 -1.83 24.49
N GLN A 76 3.06 -1.78 24.48
CA GLN A 76 3.93 -2.93 24.80
C GLN A 76 3.53 -4.19 24.01
N PRO A 77 3.61 -4.16 22.66
CA PRO A 77 3.16 -5.27 21.84
C PRO A 77 3.95 -6.55 22.11
N THR A 78 3.25 -7.68 21.99
CA THR A 78 3.80 -9.03 22.18
C THR A 78 3.62 -9.85 20.90
N ALA A 79 4.23 -11.03 20.85
CA ALA A 79 4.08 -11.94 19.71
C ALA A 79 2.61 -12.31 19.43
N ASP A 80 1.80 -12.48 20.49
CA ASP A 80 0.37 -12.83 20.39
C ASP A 80 -0.51 -11.61 20.08
N ARG A 81 -0.03 -10.41 20.40
CA ARG A 81 -0.74 -9.15 20.22
C ARG A 81 0.17 -8.12 19.58
N LYS A 82 0.48 -8.32 18.30
CA LYS A 82 1.30 -7.37 17.54
C LYS A 82 0.56 -6.04 17.34
N ALA A 83 1.30 -4.94 17.46
CA ALA A 83 0.83 -3.62 17.05
C ALA A 83 1.14 -3.38 15.56
N ILE A 84 0.43 -2.43 14.96
CA ILE A 84 0.69 -1.95 13.61
C ILE A 84 1.21 -0.52 13.71
N ILE A 85 2.36 -0.27 13.10
CA ILE A 85 2.85 1.08 12.81
C ILE A 85 2.69 1.29 11.31
N ASN A 86 1.84 2.23 10.95
CA ASN A 86 1.53 2.54 9.56
C ASN A 86 2.21 3.86 9.17
N LEU A 87 2.97 3.86 8.08
CA LEU A 87 3.78 4.98 7.62
C LEU A 87 3.15 5.60 6.37
N PRO A 88 2.25 6.59 6.51
CA PRO A 88 1.56 7.12 5.35
C PRO A 88 2.43 8.08 4.53
N SER A 89 2.57 7.79 3.24
CA SER A 89 2.93 8.79 2.25
C SER A 89 1.68 9.64 1.97
N THR A 90 1.25 10.42 2.95
CA THR A 90 0.02 11.24 2.91
C THR A 90 0.01 12.16 1.71
N VAL A 91 1.19 12.66 1.35
CA VAL A 91 1.48 13.30 0.06
C VAL A 91 2.82 12.74 -0.43
N GLU A 92 2.88 12.35 -1.69
CA GLU A 92 4.14 11.97 -2.33
C GLU A 92 5.05 13.20 -2.48
N LEU A 93 5.94 13.41 -1.52
CA LEU A 93 6.85 14.57 -1.50
C LEU A 93 8.20 14.31 -2.19
N SER A 94 8.56 13.04 -2.40
CA SER A 94 9.87 12.64 -2.89
C SER A 94 9.78 11.48 -3.89
N MET A 95 10.94 11.02 -4.35
CA MET A 95 11.04 9.84 -5.22
C MET A 95 10.86 8.55 -4.40
N PRO A 96 10.38 7.45 -5.02
CA PRO A 96 10.06 6.20 -4.31
C PRO A 96 11.19 5.62 -3.45
N HIS A 97 12.44 5.70 -3.92
CA HIS A 97 13.59 5.21 -3.16
C HIS A 97 13.85 6.02 -1.87
N VAL A 98 13.46 7.30 -1.84
CA VAL A 98 13.58 8.13 -0.62
C VAL A 98 12.57 7.66 0.42
N TYR A 99 11.31 7.44 0.00
CA TYR A 99 10.29 6.87 0.87
C TYR A 99 10.70 5.48 1.38
N ALA A 100 11.20 4.60 0.50
CA ALA A 100 11.70 3.30 0.90
C ALA A 100 12.86 3.39 1.91
N SER A 101 13.77 4.34 1.75
CA SER A 101 14.87 4.58 2.70
C SER A 101 14.35 5.04 4.08
N GLN A 102 13.30 5.87 4.12
CA GLN A 102 12.64 6.27 5.36
C GLN A 102 11.98 5.05 6.04
N VAL A 103 11.31 4.19 5.26
CA VAL A 103 10.71 2.95 5.76
C VAL A 103 11.78 1.98 6.30
N GLU A 104 12.90 1.85 5.59
CA GLU A 104 14.04 1.03 6.05
C GLU A 104 14.60 1.55 7.38
N TYR A 105 14.76 2.86 7.50
CA TYR A 105 15.19 3.50 8.75
C TYR A 105 14.24 3.16 9.90
N MET A 106 12.92 3.30 9.70
CA MET A 106 11.93 2.92 10.70
C MET A 106 11.99 1.43 11.01
N SER A 107 12.06 0.58 9.99
CA SER A 107 12.15 -0.88 10.15
C SER A 107 13.35 -1.32 11.01
N LYS A 108 14.48 -0.65 10.88
CA LYS A 108 15.72 -0.97 11.62
C LYS A 108 15.74 -0.43 13.05
N ASN A 109 14.99 0.64 13.35
CA ASN A 109 15.14 1.37 14.61
C ASN A 109 13.90 1.35 15.52
N LEU A 110 12.75 0.85 15.06
CA LEU A 110 11.54 0.73 15.88
C LEU A 110 11.79 -0.21 17.06
N LYS A 111 11.39 0.21 18.27
CA LYS A 111 11.27 -0.67 19.43
C LYS A 111 10.27 -1.79 19.14
N TYR A 112 10.44 -2.92 19.83
CA TYR A 112 9.55 -4.08 19.70
C TYR A 112 9.39 -4.58 18.25
N ARG A 113 10.39 -4.40 17.38
CA ARG A 113 10.27 -4.62 15.93
C ARG A 113 9.66 -5.97 15.55
N ASP A 114 10.00 -7.06 16.26
CA ASP A 114 9.46 -8.40 16.00
C ASP A 114 7.97 -8.52 16.32
N ASN A 115 7.46 -7.63 17.16
CA ASN A 115 6.07 -7.53 17.58
C ASN A 115 5.32 -6.39 16.91
N VAL A 116 5.91 -5.78 15.89
CA VAL A 116 5.31 -4.71 15.09
C VAL A 116 5.13 -5.17 13.65
N VAL A 117 3.91 -5.02 13.13
CA VAL A 117 3.63 -5.09 11.70
C VAL A 117 3.87 -3.69 11.12
N LEU A 118 4.87 -3.56 10.26
CA LEU A 118 5.15 -2.30 9.59
C LEU A 118 4.25 -2.19 8.36
N SER A 119 3.39 -1.19 8.36
CA SER A 119 2.36 -0.94 7.35
C SER A 119 2.66 0.33 6.56
N LEU A 120 2.16 0.39 5.34
CA LEU A 120 2.28 1.51 4.43
C LEU A 120 0.90 2.02 4.01
N HIS A 121 0.81 3.33 3.73
CA HIS A 121 -0.38 3.94 3.17
C HIS A 121 0.02 5.00 2.13
N PRO A 122 0.46 4.59 0.94
CA PRO A 122 0.89 5.53 -0.09
C PRO A 122 -0.28 6.16 -0.81
N HIS A 123 -0.20 7.48 -1.03
CA HIS A 123 -0.95 8.21 -2.05
C HIS A 123 -0.19 8.22 -3.38
N ASN A 124 -0.77 8.82 -4.41
CA ASN A 124 -0.29 8.76 -5.79
C ASN A 124 -0.11 10.15 -6.44
N ASP A 125 0.26 11.15 -5.65
CA ASP A 125 0.34 12.54 -6.10
C ASP A 125 1.34 12.78 -7.24
N ARG A 126 2.39 11.95 -7.31
CA ARG A 126 3.43 11.99 -8.35
C ARG A 126 3.27 10.85 -9.37
N GLY A 127 2.23 10.02 -9.25
CA GLY A 127 2.03 8.84 -10.08
C GLY A 127 2.97 7.67 -9.73
N CYS A 128 3.54 7.65 -8.52
CA CYS A 128 4.55 6.67 -8.11
C CYS A 128 4.08 5.76 -6.95
N GLY A 129 2.81 5.83 -6.54
CA GLY A 129 2.30 5.11 -5.36
C GLY A 129 2.57 3.60 -5.38
N VAL A 130 2.47 2.95 -6.56
CA VAL A 130 2.83 1.53 -6.71
C VAL A 130 4.33 1.31 -6.48
N ALA A 131 5.18 2.15 -7.06
CA ALA A 131 6.63 2.04 -6.88
C ALA A 131 7.06 2.36 -5.44
N ASP A 132 6.39 3.30 -4.77
CA ASP A 132 6.57 3.56 -3.34
C ASP A 132 6.30 2.29 -2.52
N ALA A 133 5.17 1.63 -2.78
CA ALA A 133 4.79 0.41 -2.08
C ALA A 133 5.76 -0.75 -2.35
N GLU A 134 6.12 -1.01 -3.61
CA GLU A 134 7.03 -2.10 -3.99
C GLU A 134 8.41 -1.93 -3.33
N LEU A 135 9.01 -0.75 -3.44
CA LEU A 135 10.32 -0.49 -2.86
C LEU A 135 10.29 -0.50 -1.32
N ALA A 136 9.22 -0.01 -0.71
CA ALA A 136 9.09 -0.01 0.75
C ALA A 136 8.83 -1.42 1.33
N VAL A 137 8.18 -2.32 0.59
CA VAL A 137 8.11 -3.74 0.96
C VAL A 137 9.51 -4.37 0.96
N LEU A 138 10.32 -4.11 -0.06
CA LEU A 138 11.72 -4.56 -0.08
C LEU A 138 12.55 -3.96 1.07
N ALA A 139 12.17 -2.78 1.55
CA ALA A 139 12.78 -2.10 2.70
C ALA A 139 12.29 -2.60 4.08
N GLY A 140 11.38 -3.59 4.12
CA GLY A 140 10.96 -4.27 5.34
C GLY A 140 9.53 -4.03 5.79
N ALA A 141 8.69 -3.38 4.99
CA ALA A 141 7.25 -3.30 5.25
C ALA A 141 6.56 -4.65 5.00
N GLN A 142 5.47 -4.90 5.70
CA GLN A 142 4.79 -6.20 5.74
C GLN A 142 3.29 -6.11 5.41
N ARG A 143 2.75 -4.90 5.35
CA ARG A 143 1.33 -4.63 5.09
C ARG A 143 1.20 -3.34 4.28
N ILE A 144 0.22 -3.30 3.39
CA ILE A 144 -0.06 -2.12 2.58
C ILE A 144 -1.56 -1.82 2.66
N GLU A 145 -1.90 -0.58 2.95
CA GLU A 145 -3.23 -0.03 2.82
C GLU A 145 -3.37 0.55 1.41
N CYS A 146 -4.32 0.04 0.67
CA CYS A 146 -4.52 0.34 -0.74
C CYS A 146 -6.01 0.34 -1.09
N CYS A 147 -6.34 0.84 -2.27
CA CYS A 147 -7.71 0.88 -2.77
C CYS A 147 -7.78 0.30 -4.18
N LEU A 148 -8.93 -0.31 -4.51
CA LEU A 148 -9.18 -0.78 -5.87
C LEU A 148 -9.06 0.38 -6.86
N PHE A 149 -8.28 0.17 -7.90
CA PHE A 149 -7.99 1.16 -8.97
C PHE A 149 -7.43 2.48 -8.44
N GLY A 150 -6.79 2.46 -7.27
CA GLY A 150 -6.20 3.65 -6.67
C GLY A 150 -7.22 4.70 -6.21
N ASN A 151 -8.47 4.31 -5.94
CA ASN A 151 -9.48 5.26 -5.46
C ASN A 151 -9.03 5.94 -4.16
N GLY A 152 -9.32 7.22 -4.00
CA GLY A 152 -8.94 7.98 -2.82
C GLY A 152 -8.91 9.48 -3.05
N GLU A 153 -8.43 10.22 -2.07
CA GLU A 153 -8.32 11.68 -2.16
C GLU A 153 -7.28 12.13 -3.20
N ARG A 154 -7.51 13.31 -3.78
CA ARG A 154 -6.65 13.97 -4.78
C ARG A 154 -6.43 13.08 -6.01
N THR A 155 -5.23 12.53 -6.18
CA THR A 155 -4.85 11.59 -7.25
C THR A 155 -5.09 10.13 -6.87
N GLY A 156 -5.62 9.89 -5.67
CA GLY A 156 -5.90 8.55 -5.13
C GLY A 156 -4.77 7.95 -4.30
N ASN A 157 -4.98 6.71 -3.91
CA ASN A 157 -4.05 5.87 -3.17
C ASN A 157 -3.29 4.93 -4.11
N VAL A 158 -2.38 4.13 -3.56
CA VAL A 158 -1.80 3.02 -4.32
C VAL A 158 -2.90 2.08 -4.84
N ASP A 159 -2.81 1.72 -6.11
CA ASP A 159 -3.75 0.80 -6.74
C ASP A 159 -3.48 -0.64 -6.31
N ALA A 160 -4.45 -1.22 -5.60
CA ALA A 160 -4.40 -2.60 -5.12
C ALA A 160 -4.26 -3.62 -6.26
N ILE A 161 -4.94 -3.37 -7.38
CA ILE A 161 -4.90 -4.27 -8.55
C ILE A 161 -3.50 -4.29 -9.15
N THR A 162 -2.97 -3.12 -9.48
CA THR A 162 -1.63 -3.00 -10.10
C THR A 162 -0.56 -3.60 -9.19
N LEU A 163 -0.58 -3.27 -7.90
CA LEU A 163 0.40 -3.77 -6.94
C LEU A 163 0.34 -5.31 -6.81
N ALA A 164 -0.86 -5.87 -6.62
CA ALA A 164 -1.03 -7.31 -6.45
C ALA A 164 -0.66 -8.08 -7.73
N MET A 165 -1.03 -7.58 -8.91
CA MET A 165 -0.68 -8.20 -10.18
C MET A 165 0.81 -8.10 -10.50
N ASN A 166 1.48 -7.02 -10.07
CA ASN A 166 2.94 -6.93 -10.15
C ASN A 166 3.60 -8.01 -9.27
N MET A 167 3.11 -8.22 -8.04
CA MET A 167 3.60 -9.31 -7.18
C MET A 167 3.37 -10.69 -7.84
N TYR A 168 2.17 -10.93 -8.32
CA TYR A 168 1.80 -12.19 -8.98
C TYR A 168 2.71 -12.47 -10.20
N SER A 169 2.95 -11.49 -11.05
CA SER A 169 3.81 -11.61 -12.24
C SER A 169 5.27 -11.94 -11.90
N HIS A 170 5.69 -11.70 -10.66
CA HIS A 170 7.00 -12.07 -10.12
C HIS A 170 6.97 -13.34 -9.25
N GLY A 171 5.88 -14.10 -9.28
CA GLY A 171 5.75 -15.37 -8.55
C GLY A 171 5.47 -15.20 -7.06
N VAL A 172 5.02 -14.03 -6.62
CA VAL A 172 4.60 -13.77 -5.24
C VAL A 172 3.09 -13.75 -5.17
N ASP A 173 2.51 -14.72 -4.50
CA ASP A 173 1.05 -14.79 -4.30
C ASP A 173 0.58 -13.68 -3.35
N PRO A 174 -0.22 -12.71 -3.83
CA PRO A 174 -0.77 -11.65 -2.98
C PRO A 174 -1.93 -12.12 -2.10
N HIS A 175 -2.36 -13.37 -2.21
CA HIS A 175 -3.56 -13.94 -1.57
C HIS A 175 -4.85 -13.16 -1.89
N LEU A 176 -4.94 -12.63 -3.10
CA LEU A 176 -6.10 -11.92 -3.63
C LEU A 176 -6.57 -12.61 -4.91
N ASP A 177 -7.87 -12.69 -5.10
CA ASP A 177 -8.46 -13.33 -6.28
C ASP A 177 -8.95 -12.28 -7.27
N PHE A 178 -8.31 -12.22 -8.43
CA PHE A 178 -8.64 -11.34 -9.55
C PHE A 178 -9.00 -12.10 -10.83
N ILE A 179 -9.39 -13.39 -10.68
CA ILE A 179 -9.71 -14.25 -11.82
C ILE A 179 -10.90 -13.76 -12.68
N ASP A 180 -11.72 -12.86 -12.14
CA ASP A 180 -12.80 -12.19 -12.87
C ASP A 180 -12.65 -10.67 -12.78
N MET A 181 -11.61 -10.13 -13.41
CA MET A 181 -11.35 -8.70 -13.46
C MET A 181 -12.51 -7.90 -14.08
N PRO A 182 -13.20 -8.37 -15.14
CA PRO A 182 -14.37 -7.68 -15.67
C PRO A 182 -15.46 -7.47 -14.61
N LYS A 183 -15.69 -8.44 -13.75
CA LYS A 183 -16.68 -8.33 -12.66
C LYS A 183 -16.24 -7.36 -11.58
N ILE A 184 -14.96 -7.32 -11.26
CA ILE A 184 -14.39 -6.36 -10.30
C ILE A 184 -14.57 -4.94 -10.82
N CYS A 185 -14.27 -4.69 -12.11
CA CYS A 185 -14.49 -3.39 -12.75
C CYS A 185 -15.98 -2.99 -12.69
N GLU A 186 -16.90 -3.89 -13.07
CA GLU A 186 -18.34 -3.63 -12.99
C GLU A 186 -18.80 -3.22 -11.59
N ILE A 187 -18.36 -3.95 -10.57
CA ILE A 187 -18.71 -3.67 -9.16
C ILE A 187 -18.17 -2.30 -8.75
N TYR A 188 -16.89 -2.03 -9.06
CA TYR A 188 -16.25 -0.75 -8.75
C TYR A 188 -17.01 0.42 -9.38
N GLU A 189 -17.27 0.37 -10.69
CA GLU A 189 -17.97 1.44 -11.42
C GLU A 189 -19.41 1.65 -10.91
N ARG A 190 -20.10 0.55 -10.60
CA ARG A 190 -21.46 0.62 -10.06
C ARG A 190 -21.52 1.27 -8.68
N VAL A 191 -20.55 0.95 -7.80
CA VAL A 191 -20.52 1.43 -6.41
C VAL A 191 -20.00 2.86 -6.33
N THR A 192 -18.90 3.15 -7.01
CA THR A 192 -18.22 4.45 -6.93
C THR A 192 -18.78 5.49 -7.91
N ARG A 193 -19.47 5.07 -8.97
CA ARG A 193 -19.85 5.90 -10.13
C ARG A 193 -18.66 6.48 -10.89
N MET A 194 -17.48 5.91 -10.71
CA MET A 194 -16.25 6.28 -11.42
C MET A 194 -15.93 5.20 -12.45
N HIS A 195 -15.40 5.64 -13.60
CA HIS A 195 -15.01 4.72 -14.67
C HIS A 195 -13.58 4.22 -14.49
N VAL A 196 -13.33 2.94 -14.77
CA VAL A 196 -11.98 2.39 -14.85
C VAL A 196 -11.36 2.82 -16.17
N TYR A 197 -10.29 3.59 -16.10
CA TYR A 197 -9.63 4.12 -17.31
C TYR A 197 -9.15 2.98 -18.22
N GLU A 198 -9.33 3.12 -19.53
CA GLU A 198 -9.11 2.07 -20.53
C GLU A 198 -7.68 1.55 -20.59
N ARG A 199 -6.71 2.30 -20.07
CA ARG A 199 -5.29 1.93 -20.02
C ARG A 199 -4.80 1.67 -18.60
N THR A 200 -5.70 1.49 -17.62
CA THR A 200 -5.33 1.06 -16.28
C THR A 200 -4.59 -0.28 -16.37
N PRO A 201 -3.40 -0.42 -15.78
CA PRO A 201 -2.65 -1.67 -15.83
C PRO A 201 -3.52 -2.87 -15.47
N TYR A 202 -3.37 -3.95 -16.20
CA TYR A 202 -4.11 -5.22 -16.08
C TYR A 202 -5.63 -5.13 -16.32
N ALA A 203 -6.30 -4.11 -15.81
CA ALA A 203 -7.76 -4.01 -15.77
C ALA A 203 -8.39 -3.27 -16.96
N GLY A 204 -7.70 -2.29 -17.52
CA GLY A 204 -8.24 -1.44 -18.59
C GLY A 204 -8.64 -2.21 -19.84
N ALA A 205 -9.64 -1.70 -20.57
CA ALA A 205 -10.19 -2.39 -21.76
C ALA A 205 -9.15 -2.58 -22.89
N LEU A 206 -8.12 -1.72 -22.95
CA LEU A 206 -7.13 -1.70 -24.03
C LEU A 206 -5.78 -2.35 -23.67
N VAL A 207 -5.61 -2.87 -22.45
CA VAL A 207 -4.29 -3.33 -21.98
C VAL A 207 -3.73 -4.55 -22.72
N PHE A 208 -4.59 -5.34 -23.39
CA PHE A 208 -4.20 -6.47 -24.23
C PHE A 208 -4.38 -6.19 -25.72
N ALA A 209 -4.71 -4.95 -26.10
CA ALA A 209 -4.94 -4.59 -27.49
C ALA A 209 -3.64 -4.18 -28.18
N ALA A 210 -3.37 -4.79 -29.34
CA ALA A 210 -2.31 -4.39 -30.26
C ALA A 210 -2.92 -3.80 -31.51
N PHE A 211 -2.49 -2.58 -31.90
CA PHE A 211 -3.02 -1.87 -33.07
C PHE A 211 -2.13 -1.99 -34.31
N SER A 212 -0.84 -2.30 -34.13
CA SER A 212 0.11 -2.53 -35.21
C SER A 212 -0.03 -3.94 -35.78
N GLY A 213 -0.09 -4.09 -37.11
CA GLY A 213 -0.16 -5.40 -37.76
C GLY A 213 1.04 -6.29 -37.44
N SER A 214 2.24 -5.72 -37.29
CA SER A 214 3.44 -6.46 -36.90
C SER A 214 3.36 -6.97 -35.46
N HIS A 215 2.74 -6.23 -34.54
CA HIS A 215 2.54 -6.66 -33.17
C HIS A 215 1.48 -7.78 -33.09
N GLN A 216 0.38 -7.65 -33.84
CA GLN A 216 -0.66 -8.68 -33.91
C GLN A 216 -0.09 -10.00 -34.48
N ASP A 217 0.70 -9.95 -35.55
CA ASP A 217 1.36 -11.12 -36.12
C ASP A 217 2.34 -11.78 -35.11
N ALA A 218 3.11 -10.97 -34.38
CA ALA A 218 4.03 -11.49 -33.37
C ALA A 218 3.29 -12.15 -32.20
N ILE A 219 2.18 -11.58 -31.73
CA ILE A 219 1.34 -12.18 -30.70
C ILE A 219 0.78 -13.51 -31.18
N ALA A 220 0.20 -13.57 -32.39
CA ALA A 220 -0.38 -14.80 -32.96
C ALA A 220 0.67 -15.90 -33.09
N LYS A 221 1.89 -15.57 -33.57
CA LYS A 221 3.02 -16.50 -33.64
C LYS A 221 3.48 -16.95 -32.24
N GLY A 222 3.55 -16.04 -31.29
CA GLY A 222 3.91 -16.34 -29.90
C GLY A 222 2.92 -17.30 -29.24
N MET A 223 1.63 -17.06 -29.38
CA MET A 223 0.58 -17.93 -28.87
C MET A 223 0.62 -19.34 -29.51
N THR A 224 0.79 -19.41 -30.83
CA THR A 224 0.96 -20.68 -31.55
C THR A 224 2.17 -21.45 -31.02
N TRP A 225 3.31 -20.79 -30.92
CA TRP A 225 4.56 -21.41 -30.44
C TRP A 225 4.41 -21.93 -29.00
N ARG A 226 3.77 -21.18 -28.10
CA ARG A 226 3.50 -21.62 -26.73
C ARG A 226 2.67 -22.90 -26.70
N LYS A 227 1.61 -22.94 -27.51
CA LYS A 227 0.72 -24.10 -27.62
C LYS A 227 1.49 -25.34 -28.13
N GLU A 228 2.30 -25.19 -29.18
CA GLU A 228 3.11 -26.27 -29.74
C GLU A 228 4.15 -26.81 -28.75
N LYS A 229 4.75 -25.94 -27.94
CA LYS A 229 5.75 -26.31 -26.93
C LYS A 229 5.16 -26.72 -25.59
N GLN A 230 3.85 -26.60 -25.41
CA GLN A 230 3.16 -26.89 -24.15
C GLN A 230 3.78 -26.15 -22.94
N LEU A 231 4.11 -24.86 -23.12
CA LEU A 231 4.75 -24.08 -22.08
C LEU A 231 3.75 -23.72 -20.97
N HIS A 232 4.17 -23.93 -19.73
CA HIS A 232 3.43 -23.52 -18.54
C HIS A 232 3.70 -22.06 -18.18
N ASP A 233 4.96 -21.63 -18.29
CA ASP A 233 5.35 -20.25 -17.99
C ASP A 233 4.86 -19.28 -19.06
N TRP A 234 4.43 -18.10 -18.64
CA TRP A 234 3.97 -17.08 -19.56
C TRP A 234 5.15 -16.44 -20.31
N THR A 235 5.13 -16.53 -21.61
CA THR A 235 6.05 -15.86 -22.52
C THR A 235 5.31 -15.58 -23.84
N CYS A 236 4.93 -14.33 -24.07
CA CYS A 236 4.27 -13.91 -25.29
C CYS A 236 4.76 -12.51 -25.68
N PRO A 237 5.11 -12.23 -26.96
CA PRO A 237 5.45 -10.88 -27.39
C PRO A 237 4.33 -9.90 -27.08
N TYR A 238 4.69 -8.74 -26.53
CA TYR A 238 3.80 -7.58 -26.25
C TYR A 238 2.68 -7.83 -25.22
N ILE A 239 2.51 -9.03 -24.68
CA ILE A 239 1.49 -9.33 -23.67
C ILE A 239 2.18 -9.78 -22.38
N PRO A 240 2.12 -8.97 -21.31
CA PRO A 240 2.95 -9.18 -20.10
C PRO A 240 2.49 -10.33 -19.22
N ILE A 241 1.20 -10.69 -19.23
CA ILE A 241 0.62 -11.80 -18.46
C ILE A 241 -0.38 -12.57 -19.33
N ASP A 242 -0.76 -13.77 -18.89
CA ASP A 242 -1.85 -14.50 -19.52
C ASP A 242 -3.20 -13.77 -19.24
N PRO A 243 -3.93 -13.34 -20.29
CA PRO A 243 -5.25 -12.74 -20.10
C PRO A 243 -6.24 -13.63 -19.36
N HIS A 244 -6.08 -14.96 -19.48
CA HIS A 244 -6.96 -15.92 -18.79
C HIS A 244 -6.79 -15.88 -17.26
N ASP A 245 -5.62 -15.49 -16.73
CA ASP A 245 -5.37 -15.39 -15.29
C ASP A 245 -6.26 -14.34 -14.60
N ILE A 246 -6.84 -13.44 -15.39
CA ILE A 246 -7.72 -12.37 -14.90
C ILE A 246 -9.11 -12.43 -15.60
N GLY A 247 -9.50 -13.58 -16.15
CA GLY A 247 -10.80 -13.79 -16.76
C GLY A 247 -11.05 -13.04 -18.07
N ARG A 248 -9.98 -12.76 -18.83
CA ARG A 248 -10.06 -12.18 -20.18
C ARG A 248 -9.68 -13.18 -21.26
N THR A 249 -10.24 -13.03 -22.45
CA THR A 249 -9.99 -13.85 -23.64
C THR A 249 -9.54 -13.02 -24.82
#